data_03897f046436cbae51366229944a2d07
#
_entry.id   03897f046436cbae51366229944a2d07
#
_cell.length_a   1.000
_cell.length_b   1.000
_cell.length_c   1.000
_cell.angle_alpha   90.00
_cell.angle_beta   90.00
_cell.angle_gamma   90.00
#
_symmetry.space_group_name_H-M   'P 1'
#
loop_
_entity.id
_entity.type
_entity.pdbx_description
1 polymer ?
#
loop_
_entity_poly.entity_id
_entity_poly.type
_entity_poly.pdbx_seq_one_letter_code
_entity_poly.pdbx_strand_id
1 'polypeptide(L)'
;MTIAILSALAEEQHGLVDAMEGMQGQRHAGRDFWLGRLHGHEVVCALSGIGKVAAATTTAALIERFGVRAIVFTGVAGGIGAGVNVGDVVIARQFMQHDMDASPIFPRWEMPGYGCSTLACDGAMTDRLVQAAASAVQAGIVASHASARLHEGLIASGDQFVSSRQASDRLRTELQAAGHHVLAVEMEGAAVAQACFDYGVPFAAMRTISDRADDSAHVDFSTFLRTVASRYAQLVVSDFLRQLP
;
A
#
# COMPACT_ATOMS: atom_id res chain seq x y z
N MET A 1 -4.25 18.55 -11.16
CA MET A 1 -4.92 17.60 -10.21
C MET A 1 -3.90 17.25 -9.13
N THR A 2 -4.21 17.48 -7.85
CA THR A 2 -3.30 17.19 -6.74
C THR A 2 -3.38 15.71 -6.38
N ILE A 3 -2.24 15.03 -6.31
CA ILE A 3 -2.11 13.59 -6.05
C ILE A 3 -1.42 13.41 -4.70
N ALA A 4 -1.96 12.55 -3.84
CA ALA A 4 -1.23 12.15 -2.66
C ALA A 4 -0.34 10.93 -2.93
N ILE A 5 0.86 10.99 -2.37
CA ILE A 5 1.76 9.84 -2.21
C ILE A 5 1.77 9.53 -0.72
N LEU A 6 1.15 8.42 -0.34
CA LEU A 6 0.99 8.01 1.04
C LEU A 6 1.87 6.80 1.32
N SER A 7 2.48 6.76 2.51
CA SER A 7 3.19 5.60 3.04
C SER A 7 2.94 5.52 4.55
N ALA A 8 3.25 4.39 5.18
CA ALA A 8 3.12 4.25 6.63
C ALA A 8 4.36 4.79 7.35
N LEU A 9 5.55 4.53 6.81
CA LEU A 9 6.85 4.79 7.43
C LEU A 9 7.71 5.72 6.58
N ALA A 10 8.60 6.48 7.23
CA ALA A 10 9.47 7.45 6.55
C ALA A 10 10.42 6.78 5.55
N GLU A 11 10.92 5.60 5.88
CA GLU A 11 11.82 4.82 5.03
C GLU A 11 11.18 4.44 3.70
N GLU A 12 9.86 4.27 3.65
CA GLU A 12 9.11 3.91 2.43
C GLU A 12 9.02 5.08 1.44
N GLN A 13 9.13 6.33 1.92
CA GLN A 13 9.10 7.55 1.09
C GLN A 13 10.49 8.15 0.84
N HIS A 14 11.54 7.52 1.36
CA HIS A 14 12.91 8.04 1.20
C HIS A 14 13.25 8.23 -0.28
N GLY A 15 13.76 9.42 -0.63
CA GLY A 15 14.08 9.81 -2.01
C GLY A 15 12.89 10.39 -2.81
N LEU A 16 11.63 10.11 -2.45
CA LEU A 16 10.48 10.75 -3.09
C LEU A 16 10.31 12.20 -2.64
N VAL A 17 10.33 12.41 -1.32
CA VAL A 17 10.21 13.75 -0.72
C VAL A 17 11.42 14.62 -1.12
N ASP A 18 12.62 14.06 -1.13
CA ASP A 18 13.86 14.77 -1.51
C ASP A 18 13.86 15.20 -2.99
N ALA A 19 13.13 14.50 -3.84
CA ALA A 19 13.01 14.82 -5.26
C ALA A 19 11.92 15.87 -5.58
N MET A 20 11.17 16.34 -4.57
CA MET A 20 10.10 17.33 -4.77
C MET A 20 10.67 18.73 -4.98
N GLU A 21 10.13 19.42 -5.98
CA GLU A 21 10.40 20.83 -6.25
C GLU A 21 9.46 21.74 -5.45
N GLY A 22 9.98 22.84 -4.91
CA GLY A 22 9.18 23.84 -4.19
C GLY A 22 8.51 23.31 -2.92
N MET A 23 9.12 22.33 -2.27
CA MET A 23 8.58 21.65 -1.11
C MET A 23 8.26 22.59 0.05
N GLN A 24 7.06 22.46 0.60
CA GLN A 24 6.58 23.16 1.79
C GLN A 24 5.99 22.16 2.77
N GLY A 25 6.51 22.16 4.00
CA GLY A 25 5.98 21.34 5.07
C GLY A 25 4.79 22.03 5.76
N GLN A 26 3.71 21.28 6.00
CA GLN A 26 2.57 21.72 6.81
C GLN A 26 2.26 20.66 7.85
N ARG A 27 2.10 21.07 9.11
CA ARG A 27 1.66 20.17 10.19
C ARG A 27 0.15 20.28 10.39
N HIS A 28 -0.54 19.13 10.37
CA HIS A 28 -1.97 19.07 10.60
C HIS A 28 -2.34 17.74 11.28
N ALA A 29 -3.26 17.78 12.24
CA ALA A 29 -3.76 16.59 12.96
C ALA A 29 -2.63 15.65 13.47
N GLY A 30 -1.52 16.24 13.97
CA GLY A 30 -0.39 15.50 14.52
C GLY A 30 0.57 14.89 13.48
N ARG A 31 0.36 15.13 12.18
CA ARG A 31 1.17 14.63 11.06
C ARG A 31 1.78 15.75 10.26
N ASP A 32 2.86 15.44 9.56
CA ASP A 32 3.53 16.34 8.63
C ASP A 32 3.13 15.97 7.19
N PHE A 33 2.80 16.99 6.41
CA PHE A 33 2.43 16.92 5.01
C PHE A 33 3.39 17.76 4.19
N TRP A 34 4.00 17.20 3.16
CA TRP A 34 4.92 17.88 2.27
C TRP A 34 4.23 18.13 0.93
N LEU A 35 3.99 19.41 0.66
CA LEU A 35 3.36 19.88 -0.58
C LEU A 35 4.45 20.33 -1.54
N GLY A 36 4.36 20.00 -2.80
CA GLY A 36 5.33 20.40 -3.82
C GLY A 36 4.99 19.85 -5.18
N ARG A 37 5.97 19.81 -6.06
CA ARG A 37 5.82 19.24 -7.41
C ARG A 37 6.79 18.09 -7.62
N LEU A 38 6.32 17.05 -8.30
CA LEU A 38 7.12 15.91 -8.72
C LEU A 38 6.77 15.55 -10.16
N HIS A 39 7.75 15.54 -11.04
CA HIS A 39 7.57 15.30 -12.48
C HIS A 39 6.47 16.17 -13.14
N GLY A 40 6.35 17.43 -12.71
CA GLY A 40 5.39 18.38 -13.25
C GLY A 40 4.00 18.36 -12.59
N HIS A 41 3.70 17.37 -11.74
CA HIS A 41 2.43 17.25 -11.04
C HIS A 41 2.48 17.85 -9.63
N GLU A 42 1.39 18.45 -9.19
CA GLU A 42 1.22 18.84 -7.79
C GLU A 42 1.02 17.59 -6.94
N VAL A 43 1.86 17.42 -5.92
CA VAL A 43 1.82 16.26 -5.03
C VAL A 43 1.78 16.68 -3.57
N VAL A 44 1.16 15.84 -2.76
CA VAL A 44 1.23 15.89 -1.30
C VAL A 44 1.76 14.55 -0.82
N CYS A 45 2.97 14.55 -0.25
CA CYS A 45 3.53 13.38 0.43
C CYS A 45 3.14 13.41 1.90
N ALA A 46 2.74 12.28 2.45
CA ALA A 46 2.38 12.15 3.86
C ALA A 46 2.68 10.76 4.40
N LEU A 47 2.93 10.69 5.70
CA LEU A 47 3.06 9.43 6.44
C LEU A 47 1.80 9.21 7.26
N SER A 48 1.16 8.06 7.07
CA SER A 48 -0.03 7.71 7.87
C SER A 48 0.32 7.31 9.31
N GLY A 49 1.51 6.74 9.50
CA GLY A 49 1.79 5.89 10.65
C GLY A 49 1.13 4.53 10.49
N ILE A 50 1.40 3.62 11.42
CA ILE A 50 0.97 2.22 11.35
C ILE A 50 -0.48 2.09 11.82
N GLY A 51 -1.24 1.23 11.14
CA GLY A 51 -2.57 0.79 11.53
C GLY A 51 -3.72 1.50 10.82
N LYS A 52 -4.87 0.84 10.81
CA LYS A 52 -6.05 1.23 10.03
C LYS A 52 -6.62 2.60 10.41
N VAL A 53 -6.68 2.92 11.70
CA VAL A 53 -7.18 4.22 12.17
C VAL A 53 -6.24 5.35 11.75
N ALA A 54 -4.93 5.15 11.86
CA ALA A 54 -3.93 6.12 11.44
C ALA A 54 -4.01 6.38 9.93
N ALA A 55 -4.17 5.33 9.14
CA ALA A 55 -4.31 5.39 7.69
C ALA A 55 -5.59 6.12 7.26
N ALA A 56 -6.74 5.74 7.81
CA ALA A 56 -8.04 6.36 7.49
C ALA A 56 -8.06 7.85 7.83
N THR A 57 -7.57 8.24 9.03
CA THR A 57 -7.55 9.65 9.45
C THR A 57 -6.62 10.50 8.59
N THR A 58 -5.47 9.95 8.17
CA THR A 58 -4.56 10.67 7.26
C THR A 58 -5.17 10.80 5.86
N THR A 59 -5.82 9.76 5.36
CA THR A 59 -6.52 9.79 4.08
C THR A 59 -7.62 10.85 4.06
N ALA A 60 -8.46 10.90 5.09
CA ALA A 60 -9.48 11.93 5.24
C ALA A 60 -8.87 13.35 5.25
N ALA A 61 -7.77 13.54 5.99
CA ALA A 61 -7.08 14.82 6.03
C ALA A 61 -6.51 15.23 4.66
N LEU A 62 -5.92 14.29 3.91
CA LEU A 62 -5.44 14.53 2.53
C LEU A 62 -6.56 15.01 1.61
N ILE A 63 -7.72 14.40 1.70
CA ILE A 63 -8.87 14.72 0.86
C ILE A 63 -9.51 16.06 1.28
N GLU A 64 -9.86 16.20 2.55
CA GLU A 64 -10.63 17.33 3.08
C GLU A 64 -9.79 18.61 3.21
N ARG A 65 -8.57 18.48 3.76
CA ARG A 65 -7.73 19.65 4.07
C ARG A 65 -6.84 20.07 2.92
N PHE A 66 -6.30 19.10 2.17
CA PHE A 66 -5.33 19.36 1.10
C PHE A 66 -5.92 19.23 -0.31
N GLY A 67 -7.21 18.89 -0.44
CA GLY A 67 -7.92 18.85 -1.72
C GLY A 67 -7.38 17.79 -2.68
N VAL A 68 -6.81 16.71 -2.16
CA VAL A 68 -6.27 15.62 -2.96
C VAL A 68 -7.38 14.94 -3.76
N ARG A 69 -7.10 14.61 -5.02
CA ARG A 69 -8.04 14.01 -5.95
C ARG A 69 -7.68 12.62 -6.44
N ALA A 70 -6.54 12.12 -6.04
CA ALA A 70 -6.12 10.74 -6.28
C ALA A 70 -5.06 10.36 -5.24
N ILE A 71 -5.00 9.11 -4.84
CA ILE A 71 -4.03 8.62 -3.85
C ILE A 71 -3.29 7.42 -4.41
N VAL A 72 -1.95 7.48 -4.36
CA VAL A 72 -1.07 6.33 -4.56
C VAL A 72 -0.48 5.96 -3.22
N PHE A 73 -0.65 4.71 -2.80
CA PHE A 73 -0.15 4.22 -1.53
C PHE A 73 0.98 3.21 -1.76
N THR A 74 2.17 3.54 -1.25
CA THR A 74 3.35 2.68 -1.34
C THR A 74 3.74 2.17 0.03
N GLY A 75 4.41 1.02 0.08
CA GLY A 75 4.89 0.45 1.31
C GLY A 75 5.32 -1.00 1.16
N VAL A 76 5.48 -1.66 2.29
CA VAL A 76 5.86 -3.07 2.37
C VAL A 76 4.71 -3.94 2.85
N ALA A 77 4.86 -5.25 2.67
CA ALA A 77 3.91 -6.25 3.15
C ALA A 77 4.58 -7.61 3.36
N GLY A 78 4.01 -8.43 4.22
CA GLY A 78 4.35 -9.85 4.34
C GLY A 78 3.66 -10.67 3.25
N GLY A 79 4.43 -11.49 2.54
CA GLY A 79 3.92 -12.37 1.49
C GLY A 79 3.30 -13.64 2.06
N ILE A 80 1.99 -13.86 1.80
CA ILE A 80 1.29 -15.09 2.22
C ILE A 80 0.76 -15.91 1.04
N GLY A 81 0.68 -15.31 -0.15
CA GLY A 81 0.20 -15.97 -1.37
C GLY A 81 1.17 -17.01 -1.91
N ALA A 82 0.64 -18.01 -2.58
CA ALA A 82 1.46 -19.02 -3.24
C ALA A 82 2.35 -18.38 -4.31
N GLY A 83 3.66 -18.62 -4.24
CA GLY A 83 4.64 -18.10 -5.21
C GLY A 83 5.04 -16.65 -4.99
N VAL A 84 4.53 -15.95 -3.97
CA VAL A 84 4.97 -14.63 -3.55
C VAL A 84 6.21 -14.75 -2.68
N ASN A 85 7.30 -14.06 -3.03
CA ASN A 85 8.59 -14.14 -2.35
C ASN A 85 9.09 -12.78 -1.91
N VAL A 86 10.02 -12.76 -0.97
CA VAL A 86 10.71 -11.52 -0.55
C VAL A 86 11.38 -10.86 -1.75
N GLY A 87 11.19 -9.56 -1.89
CA GLY A 87 11.65 -8.79 -3.03
C GLY A 87 10.62 -8.65 -4.17
N ASP A 88 9.57 -9.46 -4.19
CA ASP A 88 8.50 -9.32 -5.17
C ASP A 88 7.70 -8.02 -4.95
N VAL A 89 7.06 -7.56 -6.01
CA VAL A 89 6.14 -6.42 -5.98
C VAL A 89 4.72 -6.91 -6.17
N VAL A 90 3.80 -6.47 -5.33
CA VAL A 90 2.36 -6.74 -5.44
C VAL A 90 1.62 -5.43 -5.69
N ILE A 91 0.91 -5.35 -6.80
CA ILE A 91 -0.04 -4.26 -7.09
C ILE A 91 -1.42 -4.71 -6.63
N ALA A 92 -2.04 -3.92 -5.77
CA ALA A 92 -3.36 -4.24 -5.27
C ALA A 92 -4.43 -3.99 -6.34
N ARG A 93 -5.23 -5.02 -6.64
CA ARG A 93 -6.49 -4.87 -7.38
C ARG A 93 -7.65 -4.61 -6.42
N GLN A 94 -7.54 -5.17 -5.22
CA GLN A 94 -8.55 -5.05 -4.16
C GLN A 94 -7.88 -5.08 -2.79
N PHE A 95 -8.58 -4.53 -1.80
CA PHE A 95 -8.24 -4.66 -0.38
C PHE A 95 -9.38 -5.27 0.41
N MET A 96 -9.04 -5.98 1.50
CA MET A 96 -9.97 -6.45 2.52
C MET A 96 -9.40 -6.25 3.92
N GLN A 97 -10.27 -6.20 4.92
CA GLN A 97 -9.86 -6.21 6.32
C GLN A 97 -9.92 -7.65 6.85
N HIS A 98 -8.76 -8.29 7.06
CA HIS A 98 -8.72 -9.68 7.51
C HIS A 98 -9.14 -9.88 8.97
N ASP A 99 -9.14 -8.82 9.76
CA ASP A 99 -9.51 -8.80 11.17
C ASP A 99 -10.93 -8.22 11.41
N MET A 100 -11.70 -7.92 10.36
CA MET A 100 -13.08 -7.49 10.48
C MET A 100 -13.97 -8.69 10.82
N ASP A 101 -14.59 -8.61 11.99
CA ASP A 101 -15.55 -9.62 12.45
C ASP A 101 -16.69 -8.95 13.24
N ALA A 102 -17.82 -8.80 12.60
CA ALA A 102 -19.06 -8.29 13.22
C ALA A 102 -20.13 -9.39 13.33
N SER A 103 -19.71 -10.66 13.32
CA SER A 103 -20.62 -11.79 13.50
C SER A 103 -21.23 -11.85 14.90
N PRO A 104 -22.45 -12.32 15.07
CA PRO A 104 -23.32 -12.91 14.03
C PRO A 104 -24.21 -11.91 13.28
N ILE A 105 -24.02 -10.58 13.49
CA ILE A 105 -24.87 -9.54 12.89
C ILE A 105 -24.61 -9.45 11.39
N PHE A 106 -23.35 -9.53 10.99
CA PHE A 106 -22.89 -9.58 9.60
C PHE A 106 -22.00 -10.81 9.39
N PRO A 107 -21.89 -11.32 8.16
CA PRO A 107 -20.90 -12.33 7.85
C PRO A 107 -19.48 -11.85 8.20
N ARG A 108 -18.63 -12.77 8.66
CA ARG A 108 -17.22 -12.45 8.92
C ARG A 108 -16.57 -11.87 7.66
N TRP A 109 -15.74 -10.84 7.85
CA TRP A 109 -15.07 -10.03 6.84
C TRP A 109 -15.98 -9.11 6.00
N GLU A 110 -17.29 -9.22 6.07
CA GLU A 110 -18.17 -8.22 5.49
C GLU A 110 -18.05 -6.91 6.24
N MET A 111 -17.83 -5.82 5.52
CA MET A 111 -17.84 -4.47 6.09
C MET A 111 -19.30 -4.04 6.32
N PRO A 112 -19.72 -3.81 7.58
CA PRO A 112 -21.09 -3.38 7.88
C PRO A 112 -21.48 -2.11 7.11
N GLY A 113 -22.60 -2.19 6.39
CA GLY A 113 -23.10 -1.08 5.57
C GLY A 113 -22.59 -1.04 4.12
N TYR A 114 -21.58 -1.84 3.76
CA TYR A 114 -21.03 -1.90 2.39
C TYR A 114 -21.54 -3.11 1.61
N GLY A 115 -22.00 -4.17 2.29
CA GLY A 115 -22.48 -5.41 1.65
C GLY A 115 -21.39 -6.18 0.89
N CYS A 116 -20.13 -5.95 1.23
CA CYS A 116 -19.00 -6.62 0.61
C CYS A 116 -17.83 -6.76 1.61
N SER A 117 -16.92 -7.69 1.32
CA SER A 117 -15.69 -7.93 2.09
C SER A 117 -14.45 -7.34 1.45
N THR A 118 -14.54 -6.88 0.20
CA THR A 118 -13.41 -6.31 -0.55
C THR A 118 -13.80 -4.98 -1.18
N LEU A 119 -12.83 -4.05 -1.28
CA LEU A 119 -12.94 -2.79 -2.01
C LEU A 119 -11.95 -2.78 -3.16
N ALA A 120 -12.45 -2.44 -4.35
CA ALA A 120 -11.63 -2.36 -5.55
C ALA A 120 -10.77 -1.09 -5.56
N CYS A 121 -9.54 -1.21 -6.04
CA CYS A 121 -8.73 -0.07 -6.44
C CYS A 121 -9.24 0.52 -7.77
N ASP A 122 -8.87 1.77 -8.07
CA ASP A 122 -9.18 2.38 -9.37
C ASP A 122 -8.45 1.64 -10.50
N GLY A 123 -9.20 1.18 -11.49
CA GLY A 123 -8.67 0.35 -12.57
C GLY A 123 -7.61 1.07 -13.41
N ALA A 124 -7.88 2.31 -13.80
CA ALA A 124 -6.97 3.07 -14.68
C ALA A 124 -5.66 3.45 -13.97
N MET A 125 -5.73 3.85 -12.71
CA MET A 125 -4.53 4.11 -11.91
C MET A 125 -3.74 2.82 -11.65
N THR A 126 -4.43 1.73 -11.33
CA THR A 126 -3.80 0.43 -11.07
C THR A 126 -3.08 -0.09 -12.31
N ASP A 127 -3.68 0.01 -13.50
CA ASP A 127 -3.04 -0.44 -14.75
C ASP A 127 -1.75 0.36 -15.06
N ARG A 128 -1.75 1.68 -14.83
CA ARG A 128 -0.53 2.49 -14.94
C ARG A 128 0.52 2.11 -13.90
N LEU A 129 0.09 1.83 -12.67
CA LEU A 129 1.00 1.40 -11.61
C LEU A 129 1.62 0.03 -11.92
N VAL A 130 0.85 -0.88 -12.54
CA VAL A 130 1.34 -2.17 -13.05
C VAL A 130 2.41 -1.96 -14.13
N GLN A 131 2.18 -1.07 -15.09
CA GLN A 131 3.16 -0.77 -16.15
C GLN A 131 4.46 -0.21 -15.57
N ALA A 132 4.36 0.76 -14.65
CA ALA A 132 5.52 1.33 -13.98
C ALA A 132 6.30 0.28 -13.16
N ALA A 133 5.58 -0.58 -12.42
CA ALA A 133 6.19 -1.64 -11.63
C ALA A 133 6.85 -2.72 -12.51
N ALA A 134 6.24 -3.08 -13.64
CA ALA A 134 6.81 -4.02 -14.60
C ALA A 134 8.14 -3.51 -15.16
N SER A 135 8.21 -2.24 -15.54
CA SER A 135 9.45 -1.59 -15.99
C SER A 135 10.54 -1.63 -14.91
N ALA A 136 10.20 -1.31 -13.66
CA ALA A 136 11.14 -1.31 -12.54
C ALA A 136 11.67 -2.72 -12.22
N VAL A 137 10.81 -3.73 -12.24
CA VAL A 137 11.18 -5.14 -12.00
C VAL A 137 12.09 -5.66 -13.14
N GLN A 138 11.73 -5.39 -14.40
CA GLN A 138 12.54 -5.82 -15.57
C GLN A 138 13.93 -5.16 -15.61
N ALA A 139 14.04 -3.94 -15.16
CA ALA A 139 15.31 -3.23 -15.09
C ALA A 139 16.29 -3.83 -14.05
N GLY A 140 15.84 -4.77 -13.23
CA GLY A 140 16.68 -5.46 -12.24
C GLY A 140 17.33 -4.51 -11.24
N ILE A 141 16.64 -3.42 -10.90
CA ILE A 141 17.19 -2.26 -10.18
C ILE A 141 17.62 -2.62 -8.75
N VAL A 142 17.10 -3.71 -8.23
CA VAL A 142 17.53 -4.25 -6.95
C VAL A 142 18.35 -5.52 -7.20
N ALA A 143 19.63 -5.33 -7.43
CA ALA A 143 20.58 -6.40 -7.77
C ALA A 143 20.62 -7.58 -6.78
N SER A 144 20.20 -7.36 -5.54
CA SER A 144 20.10 -8.40 -4.51
C SER A 144 18.90 -9.34 -4.71
N HIS A 145 17.93 -8.99 -5.59
CA HIS A 145 16.71 -9.74 -5.86
C HIS A 145 16.45 -9.86 -7.36
N ALA A 146 17.46 -10.35 -8.09
CA ALA A 146 17.44 -10.50 -9.55
C ALA A 146 16.28 -11.39 -10.09
N SER A 147 15.55 -12.06 -9.21
CA SER A 147 14.39 -12.90 -9.52
C SER A 147 13.06 -12.30 -9.05
N ALA A 148 13.04 -11.01 -8.67
CA ALA A 148 11.81 -10.34 -8.25
C ALA A 148 10.71 -10.45 -9.32
N ARG A 149 9.49 -10.70 -8.89
CA ARG A 149 8.31 -10.84 -9.76
C ARG A 149 7.28 -9.76 -9.42
N LEU A 150 6.47 -9.46 -10.42
CA LEU A 150 5.30 -8.62 -10.28
C LEU A 150 4.07 -9.52 -10.13
N HIS A 151 3.24 -9.23 -9.14
CA HIS A 151 1.97 -9.88 -8.89
C HIS A 151 0.86 -8.83 -8.83
N GLU A 152 -0.36 -9.25 -9.15
CA GLU A 152 -1.55 -8.42 -9.07
C GLU A 152 -2.66 -9.17 -8.35
N GLY A 153 -3.32 -8.54 -7.37
CA GLY A 153 -4.42 -9.21 -6.70
C GLY A 153 -4.87 -8.57 -5.39
N LEU A 154 -5.40 -9.40 -4.52
CA LEU A 154 -5.97 -9.02 -3.24
C LEU A 154 -4.88 -8.89 -2.17
N ILE A 155 -4.88 -7.75 -1.47
CA ILE A 155 -4.08 -7.51 -0.27
C ILE A 155 -5.02 -7.42 0.93
N ALA A 156 -4.63 -7.99 2.06
CA ALA A 156 -5.42 -7.96 3.28
C ALA A 156 -4.75 -7.12 4.37
N SER A 157 -5.53 -6.24 5.00
CA SER A 157 -5.06 -5.37 6.08
C SER A 157 -5.65 -5.77 7.43
N GLY A 158 -4.89 -5.56 8.50
CA GLY A 158 -5.37 -5.73 9.87
C GLY A 158 -4.44 -5.08 10.88
N ASP A 159 -4.96 -4.74 12.06
CA ASP A 159 -4.19 -4.09 13.12
C ASP A 159 -3.33 -5.07 13.92
N GLN A 160 -2.83 -6.12 13.25
CA GLN A 160 -1.93 -7.11 13.81
C GLN A 160 -0.76 -7.35 12.86
N PHE A 161 0.46 -7.23 13.37
CA PHE A 161 1.64 -7.63 12.63
C PHE A 161 1.73 -9.16 12.57
N VAL A 162 1.51 -9.73 11.39
CA VAL A 162 1.56 -11.18 11.17
C VAL A 162 3.02 -11.62 11.09
N SER A 163 3.55 -12.15 12.19
CA SER A 163 4.97 -12.47 12.38
C SER A 163 5.23 -13.93 12.80
N SER A 164 4.27 -14.82 12.59
CA SER A 164 4.49 -16.23 12.83
C SER A 164 3.90 -17.09 11.70
N ARG A 165 4.60 -18.17 11.37
CA ARG A 165 4.15 -19.13 10.35
C ARG A 165 2.77 -19.69 10.67
N GLN A 166 2.49 -19.98 11.93
CA GLN A 166 1.18 -20.50 12.36
C GLN A 166 0.06 -19.47 12.09
N ALA A 167 0.27 -18.19 12.42
CA ALA A 167 -0.73 -17.14 12.18
C ALA A 167 -0.94 -16.92 10.68
N SER A 168 0.13 -16.90 9.90
CA SER A 168 0.10 -16.74 8.45
C SER A 168 -0.64 -17.89 7.76
N ASP A 169 -0.32 -19.13 8.08
CA ASP A 169 -0.95 -20.33 7.51
C ASP A 169 -2.43 -20.43 7.89
N ARG A 170 -2.77 -20.10 9.14
CA ARG A 170 -4.16 -20.05 9.61
C ARG A 170 -4.94 -19.01 8.83
N LEU A 171 -4.43 -17.78 8.75
CA LEU A 171 -5.07 -16.67 8.05
C LEU A 171 -5.30 -17.01 6.58
N ARG A 172 -4.26 -17.51 5.90
CA ARG A 172 -4.36 -17.94 4.50
C ARG A 172 -5.43 -19.01 4.31
N THR A 173 -5.44 -20.03 5.17
CA THR A 173 -6.41 -21.14 5.07
C THR A 173 -7.85 -20.69 5.28
N GLU A 174 -8.09 -19.84 6.30
CA GLU A 174 -9.42 -19.30 6.60
C GLU A 174 -9.93 -18.41 5.45
N LEU A 175 -9.07 -17.53 4.91
CA LEU A 175 -9.43 -16.66 3.79
C LEU A 175 -9.70 -17.44 2.50
N GLN A 176 -8.86 -18.43 2.19
CA GLN A 176 -9.06 -19.30 1.02
C GLN A 176 -10.36 -20.10 1.11
N ALA A 177 -10.69 -20.62 2.29
CA ALA A 177 -11.94 -21.34 2.51
C ALA A 177 -13.18 -20.46 2.28
N ALA A 178 -13.05 -19.15 2.47
CA ALA A 178 -14.08 -18.15 2.16
C ALA A 178 -14.01 -17.59 0.73
N GLY A 179 -13.13 -18.11 -0.13
CA GLY A 179 -12.96 -17.68 -1.53
C GLY A 179 -12.05 -16.48 -1.73
N HIS A 180 -11.32 -16.05 -0.71
CA HIS A 180 -10.38 -14.91 -0.80
C HIS A 180 -8.94 -15.40 -1.01
N HIS A 181 -8.41 -15.17 -2.22
CA HIS A 181 -7.02 -15.51 -2.57
C HIS A 181 -6.09 -14.32 -2.32
N VAL A 182 -5.65 -14.18 -1.07
CA VAL A 182 -4.80 -13.07 -0.63
C VAL A 182 -3.35 -13.34 -1.00
N LEU A 183 -2.67 -12.33 -1.56
CA LEU A 183 -1.26 -12.37 -1.94
C LEU A 183 -0.34 -11.88 -0.81
N ALA A 184 -0.77 -10.82 -0.11
CA ALA A 184 0.04 -10.18 0.92
C ALA A 184 -0.81 -9.64 2.07
N VAL A 185 -0.18 -9.44 3.23
CA VAL A 185 -0.78 -8.86 4.44
C VAL A 185 0.01 -7.64 4.88
N GLU A 186 -0.70 -6.61 5.31
CA GLU A 186 -0.14 -5.36 5.83
C GLU A 186 -1.14 -4.71 6.81
N MET A 187 -0.97 -3.45 7.20
CA MET A 187 -1.75 -2.91 8.31
C MET A 187 -2.60 -1.67 7.97
N GLU A 188 -2.63 -1.16 6.74
CA GLU A 188 -3.22 0.15 6.40
C GLU A 188 -4.14 0.17 5.17
N GLY A 189 -3.77 -0.54 4.11
CA GLY A 189 -4.31 -0.35 2.76
C GLY A 189 -5.81 -0.46 2.65
N ALA A 190 -6.44 -1.39 3.36
CA ALA A 190 -7.91 -1.53 3.37
C ALA A 190 -8.60 -0.29 3.98
N ALA A 191 -7.98 0.35 4.97
CA ALA A 191 -8.53 1.56 5.57
C ALA A 191 -8.39 2.78 4.65
N VAL A 192 -7.28 2.87 3.89
CA VAL A 192 -7.12 3.87 2.83
C VAL A 192 -8.15 3.64 1.73
N ALA A 193 -8.30 2.38 1.27
CA ALA A 193 -9.28 2.01 0.24
C ALA A 193 -10.72 2.36 0.68
N GLN A 194 -11.08 2.07 1.93
CA GLN A 194 -12.40 2.39 2.47
C GLN A 194 -12.64 3.90 2.51
N ALA A 195 -11.70 4.68 3.05
CA ALA A 195 -11.81 6.13 3.06
C ALA A 195 -11.91 6.71 1.62
N CYS A 196 -11.09 6.23 0.69
CA CYS A 196 -11.16 6.65 -0.70
C CYS A 196 -12.50 6.30 -1.35
N PHE A 197 -13.06 5.12 -1.06
CA PHE A 197 -14.39 4.71 -1.52
C PHE A 197 -15.48 5.66 -1.00
N ASP A 198 -15.48 5.98 0.30
CA ASP A 198 -16.46 6.87 0.92
C ASP A 198 -16.44 8.29 0.34
N TYR A 199 -15.23 8.78 0.02
CA TYR A 199 -15.04 10.10 -0.57
C TYR A 199 -15.12 10.14 -2.12
N GLY A 200 -15.23 8.99 -2.78
CA GLY A 200 -15.21 8.90 -4.24
C GLY A 200 -13.87 9.32 -4.86
N VAL A 201 -12.76 9.12 -4.16
CA VAL A 201 -11.41 9.46 -4.61
C VAL A 201 -10.70 8.24 -5.19
N PRO A 202 -10.17 8.29 -6.43
CA PRO A 202 -9.42 7.21 -7.03
C PRO A 202 -8.20 6.82 -6.18
N PHE A 203 -7.97 5.51 -6.05
CA PHE A 203 -6.93 4.93 -5.21
C PHE A 203 -6.22 3.78 -5.92
N ALA A 204 -4.90 3.76 -5.87
CA ALA A 204 -4.07 2.63 -6.28
C ALA A 204 -2.95 2.39 -5.25
N ALA A 205 -2.50 1.15 -5.13
CA ALA A 205 -1.47 0.80 -4.17
C ALA A 205 -0.52 -0.27 -4.65
N MET A 206 0.74 -0.16 -4.20
CA MET A 206 1.77 -1.17 -4.36
C MET A 206 2.36 -1.57 -3.01
N ARG A 207 2.83 -2.82 -2.94
CA ARG A 207 3.61 -3.33 -1.81
C ARG A 207 4.84 -4.05 -2.32
N THR A 208 5.98 -3.79 -1.71
CA THR A 208 7.17 -4.61 -1.88
C THR A 208 7.19 -5.65 -0.76
N ILE A 209 7.38 -6.91 -1.10
CA ILE A 209 7.34 -7.98 -0.11
C ILE A 209 8.64 -7.97 0.69
N SER A 210 8.55 -7.58 1.97
CA SER A 210 9.66 -7.47 2.89
C SER A 210 10.01 -8.77 3.60
N ASP A 211 9.00 -9.63 3.79
CA ASP A 211 9.08 -10.85 4.59
C ASP A 211 8.00 -11.85 4.16
N ARG A 212 8.03 -13.03 4.77
CA ARG A 212 7.06 -14.11 4.49
C ARG A 212 5.92 -14.18 5.51
N ALA A 213 5.73 -13.12 6.29
CA ALA A 213 4.79 -13.13 7.42
C ALA A 213 5.01 -14.35 8.33
N ASP A 214 6.27 -14.70 8.58
CA ASP A 214 6.69 -15.84 9.39
C ASP A 214 7.64 -15.44 10.54
N ASP A 215 8.22 -16.41 11.22
CA ASP A 215 9.05 -16.18 12.41
C ASP A 215 10.33 -15.36 12.13
N SER A 216 10.70 -15.17 10.87
CA SER A 216 11.84 -14.35 10.44
C SER A 216 11.46 -12.91 10.04
N ALA A 217 10.17 -12.55 10.02
CA ALA A 217 9.64 -11.30 9.49
C ALA A 217 10.30 -10.03 10.06
N HIS A 218 10.82 -10.07 11.28
CA HIS A 218 11.40 -8.90 11.95
C HIS A 218 12.92 -8.75 11.77
N VAL A 219 13.63 -9.77 11.27
CA VAL A 219 15.10 -9.81 11.30
C VAL A 219 15.75 -8.84 10.31
N ASP A 220 15.20 -8.72 9.10
CA ASP A 220 15.78 -7.92 8.02
C ASP A 220 14.94 -6.71 7.62
N PHE A 221 13.82 -6.47 8.30
CA PHE A 221 12.80 -5.47 7.95
C PHE A 221 13.38 -4.07 7.71
N SER A 222 14.13 -3.53 8.68
CA SER A 222 14.66 -2.16 8.57
C SER A 222 15.68 -1.97 7.43
N THR A 223 16.50 -2.99 7.18
CA THR A 223 17.47 -2.96 6.09
C THR A 223 16.75 -3.04 4.74
N PHE A 224 15.78 -3.94 4.64
CA PHE A 224 14.96 -4.10 3.44
C PHE A 224 14.20 -2.81 3.09
N LEU A 225 13.59 -2.15 4.05
CA LEU A 225 12.90 -0.87 3.86
C LEU A 225 13.80 0.16 3.19
N ARG A 226 15.00 0.40 3.73
CA ARG A 226 15.91 1.43 3.22
C ARG A 226 16.56 1.10 1.89
N THR A 227 16.83 -0.19 1.63
CA THR A 227 17.66 -0.59 0.47
C THR A 227 16.84 -1.09 -0.71
N VAL A 228 15.65 -1.62 -0.48
CA VAL A 228 14.81 -2.25 -1.50
C VAL A 228 13.51 -1.50 -1.68
N ALA A 229 12.68 -1.40 -0.64
CA ALA A 229 11.33 -0.87 -0.74
C ALA A 229 11.30 0.60 -1.16
N SER A 230 12.14 1.45 -0.57
CA SER A 230 12.25 2.86 -0.94
C SER A 230 12.63 3.06 -2.42
N ARG A 231 13.54 2.24 -2.93
CA ARG A 231 13.95 2.31 -4.35
C ARG A 231 12.82 1.93 -5.30
N TYR A 232 12.11 0.85 -5.01
CA TYR A 232 10.93 0.50 -5.81
C TYR A 232 9.89 1.59 -5.74
N ALA A 233 9.57 2.11 -4.55
CA ALA A 233 8.60 3.19 -4.38
C ALA A 233 8.99 4.42 -5.21
N GLN A 234 10.24 4.88 -5.10
CA GLN A 234 10.73 6.04 -5.86
C GLN A 234 10.59 5.85 -7.38
N LEU A 235 11.01 4.71 -7.90
CA LEU A 235 11.03 4.45 -9.34
C LEU A 235 9.62 4.26 -9.90
N VAL A 236 8.81 3.43 -9.22
CA VAL A 236 7.46 3.12 -9.67
C VAL A 236 6.56 4.36 -9.59
N VAL A 237 6.62 5.13 -8.49
CA VAL A 237 5.84 6.37 -8.36
C VAL A 237 6.30 7.41 -9.38
N SER A 238 7.62 7.57 -9.58
CA SER A 238 8.15 8.50 -10.58
C SER A 238 7.69 8.15 -12.00
N ASP A 239 7.74 6.87 -12.37
CA ASP A 239 7.30 6.42 -13.68
C ASP A 239 5.77 6.52 -13.84
N PHE A 240 5.01 6.15 -12.80
CA PHE A 240 3.57 6.35 -12.74
C PHE A 240 3.19 7.83 -12.98
N LEU A 241 3.84 8.77 -12.30
CA LEU A 241 3.55 10.20 -12.46
C LEU A 241 3.86 10.70 -13.89
N ARG A 242 4.96 10.23 -14.50
CA ARG A 242 5.30 10.58 -15.89
C ARG A 242 4.31 10.06 -16.93
N GLN A 243 3.55 9.02 -16.63
CA GLN A 243 2.50 8.46 -17.49
C GLN A 243 1.16 9.19 -17.36
N LEU A 244 1.02 10.09 -16.40
CA LEU A 244 -0.18 10.90 -16.24
C LEU A 244 -0.20 12.05 -17.25
N PRO A 245 -1.39 12.44 -17.74
CA PRO A 245 -1.54 13.54 -18.72
C PRO A 245 -1.20 14.91 -18.12
#